data_653e131dbf74184f50fc18e23b6612ea
#
_entry.id   653e131dbf74184f50fc18e23b6612ea
#
_cell.length_a   1.000
_cell.length_b   1.000
_cell.length_c   1.000
_cell.angle_alpha   90.00
_cell.angle_beta   90.00
_cell.angle_gamma   90.00
#
_symmetry.space_group_name_H-M   'P 1'
#
loop_
_entity.id
_entity.type
_entity.pdbx_description
1 polymer ?
#
loop_
_entity_poly.entity_id
_entity_poly.type
_entity_poly.pdbx_seq_one_letter_code
_entity_poly.pdbx_strand_id
1 'polypeptide(L)'
;MIRLNTIPCPPKDIRREAARRILLLDGGLGTMIQRFGLGEREYRGARFADWRQPLRGCNDLLCLTRPEVIRAIHENYLRAGSDIVTTDTFNANALSLAEYGLQDFVYEINRAGAALARAAADEFTARNPQKPRFVAGSIGPTNRTASMSA
;
A
#
# COMPACT_ATOMS: atom_id res chain seq x y z
N MET A 1 -13.31 -5.41 28.02
CA MET A 1 -13.71 -4.47 26.98
C MET A 1 -12.88 -3.19 27.15
N ILE A 2 -11.67 -3.13 26.53
CA ILE A 2 -10.74 -2.01 26.71
C ILE A 2 -11.15 -0.96 25.67
N ARG A 3 -11.70 0.16 26.14
CA ARG A 3 -11.90 1.35 25.30
C ARG A 3 -10.52 1.96 25.04
N LEU A 4 -10.01 1.79 23.83
CA LEU A 4 -8.90 2.59 23.33
C LEU A 4 -9.39 4.04 23.22
N ASN A 5 -8.98 4.88 24.18
CA ASN A 5 -9.10 6.32 24.07
C ASN A 5 -8.28 6.76 22.86
N THR A 6 -8.92 6.92 21.71
CA THR A 6 -8.33 7.59 20.58
C THR A 6 -8.21 9.07 20.91
N ILE A 7 -7.01 9.49 21.31
CA ILE A 7 -6.67 10.91 21.36
C ILE A 7 -6.91 11.43 19.95
N PRO A 8 -7.79 12.46 19.74
CA PRO A 8 -7.98 13.02 18.42
C PRO A 8 -6.64 13.61 17.96
N CYS A 9 -5.99 12.95 17.02
CA CYS A 9 -4.85 13.55 16.33
C CYS A 9 -5.40 14.78 15.60
N PRO A 10 -4.83 15.99 15.77
CA PRO A 10 -5.28 17.16 15.04
C PRO A 10 -5.26 16.85 13.54
N PRO A 11 -6.21 17.35 12.76
CA PRO A 11 -6.31 17.03 11.35
C PRO A 11 -4.95 17.35 10.68
N LYS A 12 -4.31 16.32 10.15
CA LYS A 12 -3.04 16.44 9.43
C LYS A 12 -3.35 17.16 8.12
N ASP A 13 -2.90 18.40 8.01
CA ASP A 13 -3.08 19.19 6.80
C ASP A 13 -1.77 19.17 5.99
N ILE A 14 -1.75 18.36 4.93
CA ILE A 14 -0.61 18.24 4.03
C ILE A 14 -0.25 19.59 3.37
N ARG A 15 -1.25 20.42 3.08
CA ARG A 15 -1.03 21.75 2.46
C ARG A 15 -0.28 22.67 3.40
N ARG A 16 -0.65 22.64 4.68
CA ARG A 16 0.05 23.42 5.73
C ARG A 16 1.50 22.97 5.87
N GLU A 17 1.76 21.66 5.85
CA GLU A 17 3.13 21.15 5.93
C GLU A 17 3.94 21.50 4.67
N ALA A 18 3.35 21.35 3.47
CA ALA A 18 3.98 21.68 2.20
C ALA A 18 4.31 23.18 2.06
N ALA A 19 3.52 24.06 2.70
CA ALA A 19 3.84 25.50 2.75
C ALA A 19 5.03 25.84 3.62
N ARG A 20 5.44 24.94 4.52
CA ARG A 20 6.54 25.17 5.50
C ARG A 20 7.84 24.50 5.10
N ARG A 21 7.80 23.40 4.39
CA ARG A 21 8.95 22.57 4.03
C ARG A 21 8.69 21.68 2.83
N ILE A 22 9.75 21.20 2.20
CA ILE A 22 9.65 20.16 1.18
C ILE A 22 9.20 18.87 1.85
N LEU A 23 8.22 18.20 1.24
CA LEU A 23 7.74 16.88 1.64
C LEU A 23 8.36 15.82 0.72
N LEU A 24 8.88 14.77 1.33
CA LEU A 24 9.50 13.65 0.62
C LEU A 24 8.49 12.52 0.43
N LEU A 25 8.25 12.16 -0.82
CA LEU A 25 7.50 10.95 -1.18
C LEU A 25 8.41 9.73 -1.06
N ASP A 26 7.83 8.57 -0.78
CA ASP A 26 8.54 7.31 -0.85
C ASP A 26 8.95 6.94 -2.29
N GLY A 27 9.61 5.79 -2.46
CA GLY A 27 10.11 5.32 -3.76
C GLY A 27 9.40 4.04 -4.23
N GLY A 28 10.05 3.33 -5.16
CA GLY A 28 9.50 2.16 -5.84
C GLY A 28 9.20 0.99 -4.89
N LEU A 29 7.93 0.70 -4.67
CA LEU A 29 7.44 -0.37 -3.82
C LEU A 29 7.76 -1.74 -4.43
N GLY A 30 7.51 -1.92 -5.72
CA GLY A 30 7.81 -3.15 -6.44
C GLY A 30 9.27 -3.56 -6.38
N THR A 31 10.20 -2.61 -6.49
CA THR A 31 11.65 -2.86 -6.34
C THR A 31 12.01 -3.34 -4.93
N MET A 32 11.35 -2.80 -3.92
CA MET A 32 11.54 -3.25 -2.53
C MET A 32 10.97 -4.65 -2.31
N ILE A 33 9.80 -4.97 -2.89
CA ILE A 33 9.20 -6.31 -2.84
C ILE A 33 10.17 -7.36 -3.45
N GLN A 34 10.80 -7.05 -4.58
CA GLN A 34 11.74 -7.96 -5.23
C GLN A 34 12.89 -8.39 -4.32
N ARG A 35 13.33 -7.55 -3.39
CA ARG A 35 14.41 -7.87 -2.44
C ARG A 35 14.04 -8.98 -1.46
N PHE A 36 12.75 -9.26 -1.25
CA PHE A 36 12.28 -10.34 -0.39
C PHE A 36 12.32 -11.71 -1.08
N GLY A 37 12.56 -11.75 -2.41
CA GLY A 37 12.68 -13.01 -3.15
C GLY A 37 11.45 -13.91 -3.08
N LEU A 38 10.24 -13.32 -3.01
CA LEU A 38 8.99 -14.05 -2.84
C LEU A 38 8.69 -14.93 -4.05
N GLY A 39 8.36 -16.20 -3.80
CA GLY A 39 7.91 -17.16 -4.79
C GLY A 39 6.38 -17.25 -4.88
N GLU A 40 5.88 -18.11 -5.76
CA GLU A 40 4.43 -18.34 -5.95
C GLU A 40 3.72 -18.69 -4.63
N ARG A 41 4.36 -19.51 -3.79
CA ARG A 41 3.81 -19.93 -2.50
C ARG A 41 3.54 -18.73 -1.57
N GLU A 42 4.45 -17.77 -1.53
CA GLU A 42 4.32 -16.58 -0.71
C GLU A 42 3.22 -15.64 -1.25
N TYR A 43 3.12 -15.50 -2.58
CA TYR A 43 2.05 -14.72 -3.20
C TYR A 43 0.67 -15.32 -2.94
N ARG A 44 0.54 -16.65 -2.94
CA ARG A 44 -0.72 -17.33 -2.61
C ARG A 44 -1.08 -17.21 -1.14
N GLY A 45 -0.10 -17.31 -0.26
CA GLY A 45 -0.35 -17.48 1.16
C GLY A 45 -1.24 -18.71 1.43
N ALA A 46 -1.84 -18.78 2.61
CA ALA A 46 -2.78 -19.85 2.93
C ALA A 46 -4.13 -19.68 2.23
N ARG A 47 -4.55 -18.42 2.02
CA ARG A 47 -5.89 -18.10 1.52
C ARG A 47 -6.11 -18.49 0.05
N PHE A 48 -5.09 -18.41 -0.77
CA PHE A 48 -5.14 -18.68 -2.21
C PHE A 48 -4.30 -19.89 -2.60
N ALA A 49 -4.08 -20.83 -1.67
CA ALA A 49 -3.22 -22.00 -1.90
C ALA A 49 -3.64 -22.79 -3.15
N ASP A 50 -4.94 -22.98 -3.34
CA ASP A 50 -5.54 -23.74 -4.45
C ASP A 50 -6.03 -22.85 -5.59
N TRP A 51 -5.55 -21.57 -5.66
CA TRP A 51 -5.96 -20.65 -6.71
C TRP A 51 -5.52 -21.15 -8.09
N ARG A 52 -6.42 -21.06 -9.08
CA ARG A 52 -6.21 -21.67 -10.39
C ARG A 52 -5.08 -21.02 -11.18
N GLN A 53 -5.00 -19.68 -11.18
CA GLN A 53 -3.98 -18.93 -11.90
C GLN A 53 -2.71 -18.76 -11.07
N PRO A 54 -1.52 -18.60 -11.71
CA PRO A 54 -0.33 -18.11 -11.03
C PRO A 54 -0.56 -16.71 -10.45
N LEU A 55 -0.11 -16.47 -9.22
CA LEU A 55 -0.29 -15.20 -8.52
C LEU A 55 1.01 -14.42 -8.33
N ARG A 56 2.14 -15.05 -8.64
CA ARG A 56 3.44 -14.37 -8.57
C ARG A 56 3.47 -13.17 -9.50
N GLY A 57 3.83 -12.01 -8.97
CA GLY A 57 3.85 -10.74 -9.69
C GLY A 57 2.64 -9.85 -9.41
N CYS A 58 1.55 -10.38 -8.84
CA CYS A 58 0.43 -9.59 -8.34
C CYS A 58 0.83 -8.95 -6.99
N ASN A 59 1.64 -7.90 -7.03
CA ASN A 59 2.19 -7.28 -5.83
C ASN A 59 1.10 -6.76 -4.89
N ASP A 60 0.04 -6.17 -5.44
CA ASP A 60 -1.08 -5.61 -4.67
C ASP A 60 -1.76 -6.68 -3.77
N LEU A 61 -1.74 -7.95 -4.21
CA LEU A 61 -2.26 -9.08 -3.43
C LEU A 61 -1.50 -9.30 -2.12
N LEU A 62 -0.23 -8.91 -2.06
CA LEU A 62 0.60 -9.06 -0.86
C LEU A 62 0.05 -8.28 0.33
N CYS A 63 -0.79 -7.27 0.10
CA CYS A 63 -1.55 -6.61 1.17
C CYS A 63 -2.44 -7.59 1.95
N LEU A 64 -2.87 -8.68 1.33
CA LEU A 64 -3.70 -9.73 1.96
C LEU A 64 -2.88 -10.95 2.40
N THR A 65 -1.87 -11.34 1.60
CA THR A 65 -1.17 -12.61 1.81
C THR A 65 0.14 -12.46 2.59
N ARG A 66 0.80 -11.30 2.50
CA ARG A 66 2.06 -10.98 3.18
C ARG A 66 2.08 -9.54 3.70
N PRO A 67 1.07 -9.14 4.49
CA PRO A 67 0.94 -7.76 4.98
C PRO A 67 2.17 -7.28 5.76
N GLU A 68 2.89 -8.19 6.42
CA GLU A 68 4.12 -7.88 7.15
C GLU A 68 5.24 -7.38 6.23
N VAL A 69 5.31 -7.89 4.99
CA VAL A 69 6.29 -7.44 3.98
C VAL A 69 5.98 -6.01 3.55
N ILE A 70 4.73 -5.73 3.20
CA ILE A 70 4.29 -4.39 2.77
C ILE A 70 4.48 -3.38 3.90
N ARG A 71 4.09 -3.74 5.13
CA ARG A 71 4.33 -2.90 6.30
C ARG A 71 5.80 -2.60 6.51
N ALA A 72 6.68 -3.60 6.44
CA ALA A 72 8.13 -3.42 6.60
C ALA A 72 8.71 -2.44 5.56
N ILE A 73 8.20 -2.48 4.32
CA ILE A 73 8.62 -1.55 3.26
C ILE A 73 8.20 -0.12 3.61
N HIS A 74 6.94 0.11 4.00
CA HIS A 74 6.48 1.44 4.45
C HIS A 74 7.32 1.96 5.61
N GLU A 75 7.58 1.12 6.62
CA GLU A 75 8.41 1.51 7.76
C GLU A 75 9.84 1.86 7.36
N ASN A 76 10.43 1.15 6.39
CA ASN A 76 11.78 1.45 5.89
C ASN A 76 11.83 2.83 5.23
N TYR A 77 10.85 3.16 4.37
CA TYR A 77 10.76 4.50 3.78
C TYR A 77 10.53 5.59 4.83
N LEU A 78 9.67 5.36 5.81
CA LEU A 78 9.41 6.30 6.89
C LEU A 78 10.64 6.53 7.78
N ARG A 79 11.43 5.46 8.05
CA ARG A 79 12.73 5.57 8.77
C ARG A 79 13.77 6.34 7.95
N ALA A 80 13.78 6.13 6.64
CA ALA A 80 14.66 6.87 5.73
C ALA A 80 14.30 8.37 5.63
N GLY A 81 13.13 8.77 6.11
CA GLY A 81 12.74 10.16 6.20
C GLY A 81 11.55 10.57 5.35
N SER A 82 10.92 9.65 4.58
CA SER A 82 9.73 9.96 3.79
C SER A 82 8.62 10.54 4.64
N ASP A 83 7.98 11.58 4.13
CA ASP A 83 6.83 12.23 4.74
C ASP A 83 5.52 11.64 4.25
N ILE A 84 5.52 11.12 3.03
CA ILE A 84 4.37 10.52 2.36
C ILE A 84 4.76 9.11 1.93
N VAL A 85 3.93 8.12 2.24
CA VAL A 85 4.04 6.75 1.69
C VAL A 85 2.86 6.46 0.78
N THR A 86 3.12 5.75 -0.31
CA THR A 86 2.10 5.33 -1.28
C THR A 86 1.54 3.96 -0.91
N THR A 87 0.26 3.73 -1.16
CA THR A 87 -0.34 2.42 -0.96
C THR A 87 0.15 1.41 -2.00
N ASP A 88 0.23 0.14 -1.64
CA ASP A 88 0.51 -0.95 -2.59
C ASP A 88 -0.78 -1.35 -3.31
N THR A 89 -1.27 -0.43 -4.17
CA THR A 89 -2.56 -0.57 -4.88
C THR A 89 -2.49 -0.09 -6.34
N PHE A 90 -1.27 -0.06 -6.91
CA PHE A 90 -1.04 0.48 -8.25
C PHE A 90 -1.87 -0.24 -9.33
N ASN A 91 -1.95 -1.57 -9.27
CA ASN A 91 -2.73 -2.39 -10.18
C ASN A 91 -4.02 -2.93 -9.54
N ALA A 92 -4.43 -2.43 -8.37
CA ALA A 92 -5.60 -2.91 -7.65
C ALA A 92 -6.93 -2.40 -8.25
N ASN A 93 -7.09 -2.57 -9.56
CA ASN A 93 -8.32 -2.30 -10.30
C ASN A 93 -8.83 -3.57 -10.97
N ALA A 94 -10.13 -3.61 -11.31
CA ALA A 94 -10.78 -4.82 -11.84
C ALA A 94 -10.15 -5.33 -13.14
N LEU A 95 -9.70 -4.43 -14.01
CA LEU A 95 -9.11 -4.82 -15.30
C LEU A 95 -7.76 -5.50 -15.12
N SER A 96 -6.87 -4.93 -14.31
CA SER A 96 -5.55 -5.51 -14.04
C SER A 96 -5.64 -6.79 -13.22
N LEU A 97 -6.50 -6.83 -12.20
CA LEU A 97 -6.69 -8.01 -11.36
C LEU A 97 -7.39 -9.17 -12.06
N ALA A 98 -8.14 -8.90 -13.16
CA ALA A 98 -8.75 -9.96 -13.98
C ALA A 98 -7.70 -10.89 -14.61
N GLU A 99 -6.47 -10.42 -14.87
CA GLU A 99 -5.38 -11.25 -15.38
C GLU A 99 -5.01 -12.39 -14.41
N TYR A 100 -5.26 -12.17 -13.12
CA TYR A 100 -5.02 -13.12 -12.04
C TYR A 100 -6.32 -13.80 -11.55
N GLY A 101 -7.48 -13.48 -12.17
CA GLY A 101 -8.79 -13.93 -11.70
C GLY A 101 -9.24 -13.30 -10.38
N LEU A 102 -8.64 -12.18 -10.00
CA LEU A 102 -8.82 -11.53 -8.68
C LEU A 102 -9.70 -10.26 -8.74
N GLN A 103 -10.49 -10.05 -9.81
CA GLN A 103 -11.32 -8.86 -9.99
C GLN A 103 -12.33 -8.64 -8.85
N ASP A 104 -12.78 -9.70 -8.19
CA ASP A 104 -13.73 -9.62 -7.08
C ASP A 104 -13.08 -9.16 -5.76
N PHE A 105 -11.75 -9.14 -5.70
CA PHE A 105 -10.97 -8.74 -4.53
C PHE A 105 -10.52 -7.28 -4.57
N VAL A 106 -10.89 -6.50 -5.59
CA VAL A 106 -10.49 -5.09 -5.76
C VAL A 106 -10.69 -4.28 -4.49
N TYR A 107 -11.90 -4.32 -3.93
CA TYR A 107 -12.22 -3.54 -2.73
C TYR A 107 -11.38 -3.96 -1.53
N GLU A 108 -11.24 -5.27 -1.32
CA GLU A 108 -10.53 -5.81 -0.16
C GLU A 108 -9.02 -5.47 -0.23
N ILE A 109 -8.40 -5.63 -1.42
CA ILE A 109 -7.00 -5.31 -1.63
C ILE A 109 -6.74 -3.82 -1.39
N ASN A 110 -7.55 -2.94 -1.98
CA ASN A 110 -7.41 -1.49 -1.80
C ASN A 110 -7.58 -1.08 -0.33
N ARG A 111 -8.57 -1.65 0.36
CA ARG A 111 -8.79 -1.39 1.78
C ARG A 111 -7.61 -1.85 2.64
N ALA A 112 -7.08 -3.04 2.38
CA ALA A 112 -5.93 -3.58 3.09
C ALA A 112 -4.68 -2.73 2.86
N GLY A 113 -4.36 -2.39 1.60
CA GLY A 113 -3.23 -1.54 1.26
C GLY A 113 -3.30 -0.17 1.92
N ALA A 114 -4.48 0.48 1.90
CA ALA A 114 -4.69 1.75 2.58
C ALA A 114 -4.53 1.63 4.11
N ALA A 115 -5.05 0.56 4.71
CA ALA A 115 -4.95 0.32 6.15
C ALA A 115 -3.49 0.10 6.59
N LEU A 116 -2.70 -0.68 5.84
CA LEU A 116 -1.29 -0.94 6.14
C LEU A 116 -0.46 0.34 6.09
N ALA A 117 -0.60 1.13 5.01
CA ALA A 117 0.10 2.39 4.86
C ALA A 117 -0.30 3.39 5.96
N ARG A 118 -1.62 3.48 6.26
CA ARG A 118 -2.13 4.38 7.30
C ARG A 118 -1.62 3.99 8.68
N ALA A 119 -1.63 2.71 9.04
CA ALA A 119 -1.13 2.24 10.33
C ALA A 119 0.35 2.58 10.53
N ALA A 120 1.19 2.33 9.52
CA ALA A 120 2.61 2.68 9.56
C ALA A 120 2.81 4.20 9.71
N ALA A 121 2.11 5.00 8.92
CA ALA A 121 2.22 6.47 8.98
C ALA A 121 1.73 7.05 10.31
N ASP A 122 0.67 6.49 10.92
CA ASP A 122 0.17 6.93 12.23
C ASP A 122 1.14 6.60 13.36
N GLU A 123 1.73 5.42 13.34
CA GLU A 123 2.75 5.03 14.31
C GLU A 123 3.97 5.96 14.27
N PHE A 124 4.48 6.27 13.08
CA PHE A 124 5.60 7.19 12.94
C PHE A 124 5.23 8.63 13.30
N THR A 125 4.01 9.06 13.04
CA THR A 125 3.51 10.37 13.50
C THR A 125 3.40 10.41 15.02
N ALA A 126 2.92 9.35 15.67
CA ALA A 126 2.81 9.30 17.12
C ALA A 126 4.17 9.38 17.81
N ARG A 127 5.21 8.77 17.20
CA ARG A 127 6.59 8.86 17.70
C ARG A 127 7.20 10.26 17.53
N ASN A 128 6.78 11.01 16.50
CA ASN A 128 7.22 12.37 16.24
C ASN A 128 6.09 13.24 15.69
N PRO A 129 5.23 13.82 16.55
CA PRO A 129 4.09 14.65 16.12
C PRO A 129 4.49 15.93 15.36
N GLN A 130 5.72 16.41 15.53
CA GLN A 130 6.23 17.58 14.79
C GLN A 130 6.56 17.26 13.32
N LYS A 131 6.64 15.98 12.99
CA LYS A 131 6.83 15.50 11.62
C LYS A 131 5.69 14.53 11.24
N PRO A 132 4.48 15.03 10.98
CA PRO A 132 3.36 14.18 10.62
C PRO A 132 3.62 13.45 9.30
N ARG A 133 3.12 12.20 9.21
CA ARG A 133 3.24 11.35 8.01
C ARG A 133 1.90 11.25 7.31
N PHE A 134 1.95 11.17 6.00
CA PHE A 134 0.79 11.14 5.11
C PHE A 134 0.76 9.85 4.30
N VAL A 135 -0.40 9.54 3.75
CA VAL A 135 -0.59 8.40 2.84
C VAL A 135 -1.20 8.93 1.55
N ALA A 136 -0.62 8.55 0.42
CA ALA A 136 -1.16 8.76 -0.91
C ALA A 136 -1.69 7.44 -1.47
N GLY A 137 -2.93 7.43 -1.95
CA GLY A 137 -3.48 6.31 -2.70
C GLY A 137 -2.80 6.19 -4.05
N SER A 138 -2.22 5.03 -4.34
CA SER A 138 -1.62 4.75 -5.64
C SER A 138 -2.69 4.26 -6.61
N ILE A 139 -2.81 4.93 -7.75
CA ILE A 139 -3.72 4.57 -8.84
C ILE A 139 -2.89 4.50 -10.11
N GLY A 140 -2.65 3.29 -10.60
CA GLY A 140 -1.92 3.06 -11.84
C GLY A 140 -2.82 3.11 -13.08
N PRO A 141 -2.21 3.15 -14.27
CA PRO A 141 -2.95 3.03 -15.53
C PRO A 141 -3.53 1.62 -15.65
N THR A 142 -4.58 1.49 -16.44
CA THR A 142 -5.10 0.19 -16.85
C THR A 142 -4.37 -0.29 -18.12
N ASN A 143 -4.50 -1.58 -18.44
CA ASN A 143 -4.05 -2.16 -19.70
C ASN A 143 -4.98 -1.83 -20.89
N ARG A 144 -5.93 -0.91 -20.71
CA ARG A 144 -6.85 -0.39 -21.74
C ARG A 144 -6.47 1.04 -22.08
N THR A 145 -6.37 1.33 -23.38
CA THR A 145 -6.12 2.69 -23.86
C THR A 145 -7.37 3.26 -24.49
N ALA A 146 -7.71 4.51 -24.17
CA ALA A 146 -8.89 5.19 -24.70
C ALA A 146 -8.82 5.37 -26.23
N SER A 147 -7.62 5.37 -26.81
CA SER A 147 -7.39 5.57 -28.25
C SER A 147 -7.41 4.30 -29.09
N MET A 148 -7.36 3.11 -28.46
CA MET A 148 -7.29 1.81 -29.15
C MET A 148 -8.37 0.83 -28.73
N SER A 149 -9.29 1.21 -27.86
CA SER A 149 -10.46 0.40 -27.55
C SER A 149 -11.53 0.64 -28.61
N ALA A 150 -11.54 -0.22 -29.62
CA ALA A 150 -12.69 -0.36 -30.50
C ALA A 150 -13.79 -1.12 -29.75
#